data_e9ae6d4ed95d946415de969718160c93
#
_entry.id   e9ae6d4ed95d946415de969718160c93
#
_cell.length_a   1.000
_cell.length_b   1.000
_cell.length_c   1.000
_cell.angle_alpha   90.00
_cell.angle_beta   90.00
_cell.angle_gamma   90.00
#
_symmetry.space_group_name_H-M   'P 1'
#
loop_
_entity.id
_entity.type
_entity.pdbx_description
1 polymer ?
#
loop_
_entity_poly.entity_id
_entity_poly.type
_entity_poly.pdbx_seq_one_letter_code
_entity_poly.pdbx_strand_id
1 'polypeptide(L)'
;MKLNRRYTRNIRENLSFYISSTVLTVVTLLLYFLFNIAGNAILDFGDEFFARNKVEDAHFFTYLLIPDEALPRLEEKYNLTLEAQRYINIETDGVTARVFSRTKEIDLYEITVGRDVSADDEAVISEGYAVKNDIAIGDTIKIGEKEYTITGFMQRPDYLYMLENEDDSYKNITTFYLCYVSDDAFEALNASGVQYLVRYGEDSDSAAFRKAVHEQYYMRSYTASGENNRILMVDQQAELFIVMSYVLLCVLPLIAVVLVSIIISRKVKSEQRMIGTLSALGYTKRQLMRHYAGFDVLPGLVGGVLTAVLSAVFAQPLSEMGLQDYEPMRIVGHLNPVDAVLGVVIPTALYVLVALLSVRKLLKRDTVLLLNGNADGGRKRLRRVLASRRLNFRTKFAVRSMLGNPMRSFVVLLGVFLGSFIILLGQGFFDSIDRMGTVAADTLGSFEHEYILTNYWKTILTAVKRCWFLPWKMKTELLFL
;
A
#
# COMPACT_ATOMS: atom_id res chain seq x y z
N MET A 1 -5.65 -21.71 43.98
CA MET A 1 -7.05 -21.50 43.57
C MET A 1 -7.68 -20.16 44.02
N LYS A 2 -7.20 -19.47 45.05
CA LYS A 2 -7.79 -18.20 45.55
C LYS A 2 -7.38 -16.94 44.77
N LEU A 3 -6.26 -16.96 44.01
CA LEU A 3 -5.81 -15.83 43.20
C LEU A 3 -6.72 -15.55 41.96
N ASN A 4 -7.35 -16.56 41.39
CA ASN A 4 -8.19 -16.39 40.19
C ASN A 4 -9.48 -15.59 40.44
N ARG A 5 -10.08 -15.69 41.63
CA ARG A 5 -11.24 -14.85 42.02
C ARG A 5 -10.94 -13.35 42.06
N ARG A 6 -9.66 -12.98 41.99
CA ARG A 6 -9.19 -11.61 42.06
C ARG A 6 -9.19 -10.92 40.69
N TYR A 7 -9.21 -11.68 39.61
CA TYR A 7 -9.21 -11.09 38.26
C TYR A 7 -10.43 -10.21 38.02
N THR A 8 -11.63 -10.72 38.28
CA THR A 8 -12.90 -9.98 38.06
C THR A 8 -13.01 -8.73 38.94
N ARG A 9 -12.56 -8.81 40.20
CA ARG A 9 -12.58 -7.67 41.11
C ARG A 9 -11.53 -6.62 40.71
N ASN A 10 -10.35 -7.03 40.32
CA ASN A 10 -9.29 -6.12 39.84
C ASN A 10 -9.71 -5.40 38.55
N ILE A 11 -10.43 -6.07 37.64
CA ILE A 11 -10.95 -5.44 36.42
C ILE A 11 -11.93 -4.31 36.79
N ARG A 12 -12.87 -4.57 37.71
CA ARG A 12 -13.84 -3.54 38.16
C ARG A 12 -13.15 -2.36 38.86
N GLU A 13 -12.21 -2.64 39.74
CA GLU A 13 -11.47 -1.61 40.50
C GLU A 13 -10.53 -0.78 39.63
N ASN A 14 -10.06 -1.31 38.48
CA ASN A 14 -9.12 -0.67 37.56
C ASN A 14 -9.70 -0.54 36.15
N LEU A 15 -11.00 -0.35 36.00
CA LEU A 15 -11.69 -0.31 34.69
C LEU A 15 -11.07 0.71 33.74
N SER A 16 -10.70 1.90 34.24
CA SER A 16 -10.02 2.95 33.47
C SER A 16 -8.71 2.48 32.84
N PHE A 17 -7.94 1.63 33.55
CA PHE A 17 -6.70 1.03 33.04
C PHE A 17 -7.00 0.12 31.84
N TYR A 18 -7.96 -0.78 31.97
CA TYR A 18 -8.30 -1.76 30.94
C TYR A 18 -8.87 -1.07 29.69
N ILE A 19 -9.79 -0.11 29.88
CA ILE A 19 -10.36 0.65 28.77
C ILE A 19 -9.27 1.42 28.04
N SER A 20 -8.44 2.20 28.76
CA SER A 20 -7.39 3.01 28.11
C SER A 20 -6.37 2.15 27.36
N SER A 21 -5.97 1.00 27.93
CA SER A 21 -5.03 0.10 27.28
C SER A 21 -5.65 -0.59 26.07
N THR A 22 -6.93 -0.99 26.14
CA THR A 22 -7.66 -1.59 25.02
C THR A 22 -7.83 -0.57 23.89
N VAL A 23 -8.30 0.66 24.19
CA VAL A 23 -8.45 1.72 23.19
C VAL A 23 -7.10 2.03 22.52
N LEU A 24 -6.02 2.12 23.32
CA LEU A 24 -4.68 2.33 22.76
C LEU A 24 -4.27 1.20 21.82
N THR A 25 -4.57 -0.06 22.18
CA THR A 25 -4.30 -1.22 21.33
C THR A 25 -5.09 -1.12 20.01
N VAL A 26 -6.38 -0.79 20.11
CA VAL A 26 -7.24 -0.64 18.93
C VAL A 26 -6.70 0.43 17.98
N VAL A 27 -6.43 1.62 18.49
CA VAL A 27 -5.90 2.73 17.67
C VAL A 27 -4.54 2.37 17.04
N THR A 28 -3.69 1.67 17.78
CA THR A 28 -2.36 1.29 17.31
C THR A 28 -2.41 0.24 16.20
N LEU A 29 -3.33 -0.73 16.29
CA LEU A 29 -3.42 -1.84 15.35
C LEU A 29 -4.36 -1.57 14.18
N LEU A 30 -5.24 -0.57 14.30
CA LEU A 30 -6.24 -0.29 13.28
C LEU A 30 -5.60 -0.06 11.91
N LEU A 31 -4.58 0.78 11.85
CA LEU A 31 -3.88 1.07 10.60
C LEU A 31 -3.18 -0.17 10.03
N TYR A 32 -2.56 -1.00 10.88
CA TYR A 32 -1.97 -2.26 10.42
C TYR A 32 -3.00 -3.13 9.68
N PHE A 33 -4.11 -3.42 10.33
CA PHE A 33 -5.13 -4.27 9.74
C PHE A 33 -5.80 -3.66 8.51
N LEU A 34 -6.05 -2.35 8.52
CA LEU A 34 -6.64 -1.66 7.37
C LEU A 34 -5.76 -1.77 6.13
N PHE A 35 -4.47 -1.43 6.26
CA PHE A 35 -3.52 -1.53 5.15
C PHE A 35 -3.29 -2.97 4.71
N ASN A 36 -3.24 -3.91 5.65
CA ASN A 36 -3.05 -5.33 5.35
C ASN A 36 -4.24 -5.91 4.57
N ILE A 37 -5.48 -5.65 5.02
CA ILE A 37 -6.70 -6.11 4.35
C ILE A 37 -6.81 -5.48 2.96
N ALA A 38 -6.54 -4.16 2.84
CA ALA A 38 -6.62 -3.46 1.57
C ALA A 38 -5.58 -4.01 0.57
N GLY A 39 -4.33 -4.20 1.00
CA GLY A 39 -3.28 -4.74 0.13
C GLY A 39 -3.58 -6.15 -0.36
N ASN A 40 -3.99 -7.06 0.54
CA ASN A 40 -4.35 -8.41 0.14
C ASN A 40 -5.59 -8.43 -0.79
N ALA A 41 -6.59 -7.58 -0.54
CA ALA A 41 -7.78 -7.51 -1.38
C ALA A 41 -7.49 -7.02 -2.80
N ILE A 42 -6.55 -6.08 -2.96
CA ILE A 42 -6.09 -5.61 -4.27
C ILE A 42 -5.34 -6.73 -5.00
N LEU A 43 -4.43 -7.42 -4.30
CA LEU A 43 -3.66 -8.52 -4.87
C LEU A 43 -4.56 -9.65 -5.36
N ASP A 44 -5.51 -10.10 -4.51
CA ASP A 44 -6.45 -11.17 -4.87
C ASP A 44 -7.36 -10.78 -6.03
N PHE A 45 -7.83 -9.52 -6.07
CA PHE A 45 -8.60 -9.01 -7.19
C PHE A 45 -7.77 -9.02 -8.48
N GLY A 46 -6.53 -8.52 -8.42
CA GLY A 46 -5.61 -8.50 -9.56
C GLY A 46 -5.38 -9.89 -10.11
N ASP A 47 -4.97 -10.83 -9.26
CA ASP A 47 -4.71 -12.22 -9.64
C ASP A 47 -5.93 -12.90 -10.27
N GLU A 48 -7.13 -12.73 -9.66
CA GLU A 48 -8.37 -13.32 -10.18
C GLU A 48 -8.77 -12.68 -11.51
N PHE A 49 -8.72 -11.35 -11.62
CA PHE A 49 -9.09 -10.59 -12.81
C PHE A 49 -8.16 -10.89 -13.98
N PHE A 50 -6.85 -10.92 -13.74
CA PHE A 50 -5.84 -11.25 -14.74
C PHE A 50 -5.97 -12.69 -15.23
N ALA A 51 -6.19 -13.64 -14.34
CA ALA A 51 -6.37 -15.04 -14.71
C ALA A 51 -7.67 -15.25 -15.52
N ARG A 52 -8.79 -14.65 -15.09
CA ARG A 52 -10.11 -14.79 -15.72
C ARG A 52 -10.13 -14.16 -17.11
N ASN A 53 -9.53 -12.99 -17.24
CA ASN A 53 -9.51 -12.23 -18.50
C ASN A 53 -8.27 -12.52 -19.35
N LYS A 54 -7.49 -13.55 -18.98
CA LYS A 54 -6.35 -14.04 -19.77
C LYS A 54 -5.37 -12.92 -20.12
N VAL A 55 -4.90 -12.18 -19.10
CA VAL A 55 -3.95 -11.08 -19.35
C VAL A 55 -2.75 -11.55 -20.17
N GLU A 56 -2.20 -10.68 -21.00
CA GLU A 56 -1.00 -10.94 -21.79
C GLU A 56 0.23 -11.23 -20.92
N ASP A 57 1.11 -12.14 -21.35
CA ASP A 57 2.46 -12.28 -20.79
C ASP A 57 3.44 -11.27 -21.41
N ALA A 58 3.14 -10.85 -22.64
CA ALA A 58 3.85 -9.79 -23.33
C ALA A 58 3.05 -9.31 -24.53
N HIS A 59 3.34 -8.10 -24.98
CA HIS A 59 2.96 -7.65 -26.32
C HIS A 59 4.16 -7.05 -27.06
N PHE A 60 4.01 -6.97 -28.38
CA PHE A 60 5.06 -6.41 -29.22
C PHE A 60 4.48 -5.73 -30.48
N PHE A 61 5.29 -4.89 -31.08
CA PHE A 61 5.01 -4.24 -32.35
C PHE A 61 6.08 -4.64 -33.36
N THR A 62 5.71 -4.68 -34.65
CA THR A 62 6.62 -5.00 -35.75
C THR A 62 6.55 -3.92 -36.83
N TYR A 63 7.62 -3.76 -37.60
CA TYR A 63 7.59 -2.89 -38.78
C TYR A 63 6.90 -3.55 -39.97
N LEU A 64 6.95 -4.88 -40.08
CA LEU A 64 6.23 -5.63 -41.09
C LEU A 64 5.10 -6.40 -40.41
N LEU A 65 3.89 -6.33 -40.99
CA LEU A 65 2.76 -7.09 -40.51
C LEU A 65 3.02 -8.59 -40.62
N ILE A 66 2.69 -9.32 -39.58
CA ILE A 66 2.71 -10.79 -39.58
C ILE A 66 1.43 -11.24 -40.32
N PRO A 67 1.55 -12.01 -41.39
CA PRO A 67 0.36 -12.52 -42.10
C PRO A 67 -0.45 -13.45 -41.19
N ASP A 68 -1.77 -13.39 -41.25
CA ASP A 68 -2.68 -14.21 -40.43
C ASP A 68 -2.37 -15.71 -40.55
N GLU A 69 -1.91 -16.17 -41.72
CA GLU A 69 -1.53 -17.58 -41.97
C GLU A 69 -0.23 -17.97 -41.22
N ALA A 70 0.60 -17.00 -40.79
CA ALA A 70 1.83 -17.25 -40.09
C ALA A 70 1.63 -17.34 -38.56
N LEU A 71 0.58 -16.74 -38.02
CA LEU A 71 0.29 -16.75 -36.58
C LEU A 71 0.17 -18.18 -36.02
N PRO A 72 -0.66 -19.09 -36.59
CA PRO A 72 -0.79 -20.45 -36.08
C PRO A 72 0.51 -21.27 -36.15
N ARG A 73 1.36 -20.98 -37.13
CA ARG A 73 2.67 -21.66 -37.27
C ARG A 73 3.65 -21.23 -36.17
N LEU A 74 3.60 -19.93 -35.79
CA LEU A 74 4.41 -19.41 -34.68
C LEU A 74 3.90 -19.96 -33.36
N GLU A 75 2.59 -20.04 -33.16
CA GLU A 75 1.97 -20.62 -31.97
C GLU A 75 2.39 -22.08 -31.75
N GLU A 76 2.22 -22.93 -32.78
CA GLU A 76 2.60 -24.34 -32.69
C GLU A 76 4.10 -24.52 -32.48
N LYS A 77 4.92 -23.75 -33.20
CA LYS A 77 6.38 -23.89 -33.13
C LYS A 77 6.96 -23.49 -31.79
N TYR A 78 6.42 -22.48 -31.14
CA TYR A 78 6.97 -21.92 -29.90
C TYR A 78 6.11 -22.21 -28.66
N ASN A 79 5.04 -23.00 -28.79
CA ASN A 79 4.12 -23.33 -27.72
C ASN A 79 3.59 -22.08 -26.99
N LEU A 80 2.93 -21.21 -27.72
CA LEU A 80 2.36 -19.98 -27.20
C LEU A 80 1.02 -19.69 -27.90
N THR A 81 0.24 -18.78 -27.33
CA THR A 81 -0.93 -18.18 -27.99
C THR A 81 -0.56 -16.78 -28.47
N LEU A 82 -0.90 -16.46 -29.71
CA LEU A 82 -0.54 -15.19 -30.35
C LEU A 82 -1.76 -14.57 -31.01
N GLU A 83 -2.14 -13.38 -30.61
CA GLU A 83 -3.30 -12.71 -31.16
C GLU A 83 -2.92 -11.31 -31.67
N ALA A 84 -3.33 -11.00 -32.92
CA ALA A 84 -3.16 -9.68 -33.50
C ALA A 84 -4.36 -8.82 -33.14
N GLN A 85 -4.14 -7.75 -32.40
CA GLN A 85 -5.16 -6.78 -32.06
C GLN A 85 -4.93 -5.47 -32.81
N ARG A 86 -5.93 -5.04 -33.57
CA ARG A 86 -5.89 -3.72 -34.21
C ARG A 86 -6.44 -2.65 -33.29
N TYR A 87 -5.92 -1.45 -33.42
CA TYR A 87 -6.40 -0.30 -32.66
C TYR A 87 -6.22 1.00 -33.46
N ILE A 88 -6.97 2.01 -33.03
CA ILE A 88 -6.83 3.38 -33.53
C ILE A 88 -7.04 4.36 -32.38
N ASN A 89 -6.21 5.39 -32.33
CA ASN A 89 -6.43 6.53 -31.44
C ASN A 89 -7.17 7.62 -32.24
N ILE A 90 -8.28 8.08 -31.71
CA ILE A 90 -9.09 9.15 -32.30
C ILE A 90 -9.22 10.26 -31.29
N GLU A 91 -8.67 11.42 -31.62
CA GLU A 91 -8.78 12.61 -30.78
C GLU A 91 -10.04 13.40 -31.20
N THR A 92 -10.88 13.71 -30.22
CA THR A 92 -12.10 14.50 -30.41
C THR A 92 -12.22 15.49 -29.23
N ASP A 93 -12.22 16.78 -29.54
CA ASP A 93 -12.33 17.86 -28.55
C ASP A 93 -11.32 17.78 -27.40
N GLY A 94 -10.07 17.35 -27.69
CA GLY A 94 -9.00 17.22 -26.70
C GLY A 94 -9.08 15.94 -25.85
N VAL A 95 -9.94 14.99 -26.22
CA VAL A 95 -10.07 13.68 -25.58
C VAL A 95 -9.68 12.60 -26.59
N THR A 96 -8.81 11.69 -26.19
CA THR A 96 -8.34 10.57 -27.00
C THR A 96 -9.14 9.30 -26.67
N ALA A 97 -9.88 8.80 -27.66
CA ALA A 97 -10.48 7.47 -27.64
C ALA A 97 -9.53 6.47 -28.28
N ARG A 98 -9.12 5.44 -27.55
CA ARG A 98 -8.44 4.27 -28.14
C ARG A 98 -9.46 3.19 -28.42
N VAL A 99 -9.81 3.04 -29.70
CA VAL A 99 -10.76 2.03 -30.14
C VAL A 99 -10.01 0.78 -30.53
N PHE A 100 -10.38 -0.37 -29.97
CA PHE A 100 -9.75 -1.66 -30.22
C PHE A 100 -10.64 -2.59 -31.02
N SER A 101 -10.01 -3.47 -31.83
CA SER A 101 -10.68 -4.68 -32.29
C SER A 101 -10.86 -5.67 -31.15
N ARG A 102 -11.89 -6.50 -31.19
CA ARG A 102 -12.16 -7.52 -30.19
C ARG A 102 -11.08 -8.60 -30.21
N THR A 103 -10.68 -9.05 -29.03
CA THR A 103 -9.81 -10.22 -28.82
C THR A 103 -10.66 -11.42 -28.41
N LYS A 104 -10.12 -12.64 -28.63
CA LYS A 104 -10.81 -13.90 -28.32
C LYS A 104 -10.10 -14.74 -27.26
N GLU A 105 -8.77 -14.63 -27.21
CA GLU A 105 -7.93 -15.49 -26.39
C GLU A 105 -7.06 -14.73 -25.37
N ILE A 106 -6.73 -13.46 -25.61
CA ILE A 106 -5.82 -12.67 -24.79
C ILE A 106 -6.46 -11.31 -24.49
N ASP A 107 -6.25 -10.78 -23.29
CA ASP A 107 -6.75 -9.47 -22.80
C ASP A 107 -8.25 -9.27 -23.05
N LEU A 108 -9.04 -10.22 -22.60
CA LEU A 108 -10.48 -10.16 -22.74
C LEU A 108 -11.04 -9.03 -21.86
N TYR A 109 -11.81 -8.12 -22.49
CA TYR A 109 -12.52 -7.11 -21.68
C TYR A 109 -13.75 -7.71 -21.03
N GLU A 110 -14.09 -7.18 -19.87
CA GLU A 110 -15.28 -7.57 -19.11
C GLU A 110 -16.25 -6.40 -19.00
N ILE A 111 -17.54 -6.65 -19.30
CA ILE A 111 -18.59 -5.65 -19.07
C ILE A 111 -18.90 -5.61 -17.59
N THR A 112 -18.68 -4.46 -16.98
CA THR A 112 -18.89 -4.25 -15.54
C THR A 112 -20.29 -3.72 -15.23
N VAL A 113 -20.83 -2.89 -16.13
CA VAL A 113 -22.17 -2.31 -16.02
C VAL A 113 -22.82 -2.26 -17.38
N GLY A 114 -24.11 -2.54 -17.48
CA GLY A 114 -24.85 -2.49 -18.74
C GLY A 114 -24.73 -3.75 -19.57
N ARG A 115 -24.61 -3.59 -20.88
CA ARG A 115 -24.48 -4.69 -21.87
C ARG A 115 -23.44 -4.36 -22.92
N ASP A 116 -22.98 -5.39 -23.58
CA ASP A 116 -22.07 -5.26 -24.73
C ASP A 116 -22.77 -4.67 -25.96
N VAL A 117 -21.98 -4.23 -26.92
CA VAL A 117 -22.40 -3.65 -28.19
C VAL A 117 -23.16 -4.68 -29.04
N SER A 118 -24.28 -4.29 -29.60
CA SER A 118 -25.10 -5.11 -30.50
C SER A 118 -25.48 -4.42 -31.81
N ALA A 119 -25.22 -3.12 -31.96
CA ALA A 119 -25.52 -2.31 -33.14
C ALA A 119 -24.33 -1.38 -33.47
N ASP A 120 -24.29 -0.89 -34.72
CA ASP A 120 -23.15 -0.09 -35.24
C ASP A 120 -23.09 1.36 -34.73
N ASP A 121 -24.12 1.80 -34.04
CA ASP A 121 -24.22 3.09 -33.36
C ASP A 121 -24.05 2.99 -31.85
N GLU A 122 -23.62 1.82 -31.37
CA GLU A 122 -23.38 1.55 -29.95
C GLU A 122 -21.90 1.47 -29.65
N ALA A 123 -21.55 1.83 -28.40
CA ALA A 123 -20.20 1.71 -27.87
C ALA A 123 -20.19 1.28 -26.39
N VAL A 124 -19.14 0.58 -25.99
CA VAL A 124 -18.78 0.38 -24.59
C VAL A 124 -17.46 1.09 -24.32
N ILE A 125 -17.36 1.74 -23.17
CA ILE A 125 -16.20 2.55 -22.79
C ILE A 125 -15.66 2.13 -21.44
N SER A 126 -14.40 2.52 -21.13
CA SER A 126 -13.79 2.26 -19.84
C SER A 126 -14.60 2.88 -18.69
N GLU A 127 -14.82 2.12 -17.61
CA GLU A 127 -15.66 2.50 -16.48
C GLU A 127 -15.06 3.70 -15.71
N GLY A 128 -13.74 3.75 -15.52
CA GLY A 128 -13.07 4.84 -14.81
C GLY A 128 -13.25 6.20 -15.49
N TYR A 129 -13.17 6.23 -16.82
CA TYR A 129 -13.44 7.44 -17.58
C TYR A 129 -14.91 7.89 -17.46
N ALA A 130 -15.85 6.93 -17.55
CA ALA A 130 -17.27 7.21 -17.42
C ALA A 130 -17.63 7.81 -16.05
N VAL A 131 -17.14 7.18 -14.98
CA VAL A 131 -17.34 7.66 -13.61
C VAL A 131 -16.70 9.04 -13.41
N LYS A 132 -15.50 9.28 -13.95
CA LYS A 132 -14.80 10.55 -13.77
C LYS A 132 -15.45 11.73 -14.48
N ASN A 133 -16.12 11.47 -15.62
CA ASN A 133 -16.77 12.48 -16.45
C ASN A 133 -18.31 12.49 -16.32
N ASP A 134 -18.86 11.82 -15.29
CA ASP A 134 -20.31 11.75 -15.01
C ASP A 134 -21.15 11.25 -16.19
N ILE A 135 -20.60 10.27 -16.96
CA ILE A 135 -21.26 9.69 -18.14
C ILE A 135 -22.14 8.52 -17.70
N ALA A 136 -23.37 8.48 -18.18
CA ALA A 136 -24.33 7.42 -17.90
C ALA A 136 -24.59 6.51 -19.10
N ILE A 137 -25.07 5.29 -18.83
CA ILE A 137 -25.55 4.39 -19.90
C ILE A 137 -26.76 5.05 -20.58
N GLY A 138 -26.74 5.10 -21.92
CA GLY A 138 -27.71 5.76 -22.76
C GLY A 138 -27.28 7.15 -23.21
N ASP A 139 -26.22 7.72 -22.64
CA ASP A 139 -25.63 8.94 -23.16
C ASP A 139 -24.93 8.69 -24.50
N THR A 140 -24.70 9.76 -25.26
CA THR A 140 -23.97 9.70 -26.53
C THR A 140 -22.55 10.21 -26.35
N ILE A 141 -21.60 9.54 -26.98
CA ILE A 141 -20.20 9.96 -27.08
C ILE A 141 -19.77 10.11 -28.52
N LYS A 142 -19.03 11.19 -28.80
CA LYS A 142 -18.54 11.45 -30.15
C LYS A 142 -17.14 10.86 -30.32
N ILE A 143 -16.96 10.01 -31.32
CA ILE A 143 -15.67 9.40 -31.69
C ILE A 143 -15.38 9.77 -33.12
N GLY A 144 -14.46 10.70 -33.33
CA GLY A 144 -14.24 11.30 -34.66
C GLY A 144 -15.44 12.12 -35.10
N GLU A 145 -16.03 11.73 -36.26
CA GLU A 145 -17.21 12.41 -36.81
C GLU A 145 -18.55 11.73 -36.45
N LYS A 146 -18.52 10.55 -35.85
CA LYS A 146 -19.70 9.73 -35.55
C LYS A 146 -20.05 9.76 -34.08
N GLU A 147 -21.35 9.81 -33.79
CA GLU A 147 -21.90 9.70 -32.43
C GLU A 147 -22.27 8.24 -32.17
N TYR A 148 -21.96 7.76 -30.95
CA TYR A 148 -22.27 6.42 -30.48
C TYR A 148 -23.04 6.49 -29.15
N THR A 149 -24.03 5.61 -29.00
CA THR A 149 -24.79 5.46 -27.76
C THR A 149 -24.03 4.52 -26.83
N ILE A 150 -23.76 4.92 -25.59
CA ILE A 150 -23.08 4.10 -24.59
C ILE A 150 -24.05 3.06 -24.04
N THR A 151 -23.74 1.78 -24.24
CA THR A 151 -24.56 0.65 -23.79
C THR A 151 -24.02 -0.05 -22.58
N GLY A 152 -22.75 0.15 -22.26
CA GLY A 152 -22.11 -0.44 -21.10
C GLY A 152 -20.76 0.16 -20.79
N PHE A 153 -20.29 -0.17 -19.60
CA PHE A 153 -18.94 0.13 -19.15
C PHE A 153 -18.13 -1.16 -19.08
N MET A 154 -16.84 -1.08 -19.39
CA MET A 154 -15.97 -2.24 -19.44
C MET A 154 -14.64 -1.97 -18.76
N GLN A 155 -13.93 -3.05 -18.42
CA GLN A 155 -12.56 -3.05 -17.95
C GLN A 155 -11.73 -4.05 -18.75
N ARG A 156 -10.44 -3.73 -18.92
CA ARG A 156 -9.45 -4.61 -19.54
C ARG A 156 -8.33 -4.93 -18.56
N PRO A 157 -7.78 -6.16 -18.58
CA PRO A 157 -6.74 -6.55 -17.62
C PRO A 157 -5.44 -5.77 -17.83
N ASP A 158 -5.07 -5.45 -19.05
CA ASP A 158 -3.87 -4.70 -19.41
C ASP A 158 -4.01 -3.17 -19.23
N TYR A 159 -5.18 -2.66 -18.76
CA TYR A 159 -5.45 -1.24 -18.55
C TYR A 159 -6.14 -0.94 -17.22
N LEU A 160 -5.96 -1.76 -16.19
CA LEU A 160 -6.48 -1.44 -14.85
C LEU A 160 -5.86 -0.15 -14.29
N TYR A 161 -4.62 0.17 -14.65
CA TYR A 161 -4.02 1.48 -14.46
C TYR A 161 -3.97 2.20 -15.81
N MET A 162 -4.79 3.24 -15.96
CA MET A 162 -5.06 3.85 -17.26
C MET A 162 -3.92 4.78 -17.69
N LEU A 163 -2.98 4.27 -18.49
CA LEU A 163 -1.92 5.02 -19.13
C LEU A 163 -2.16 5.06 -20.64
N GLU A 164 -2.07 6.23 -21.23
CA GLU A 164 -2.16 6.36 -22.69
C GLU A 164 -0.97 5.70 -23.37
N ASN A 165 0.26 5.97 -22.92
CA ASN A 165 1.46 5.28 -23.33
C ASN A 165 2.06 4.50 -22.16
N GLU A 166 2.75 3.39 -22.45
CA GLU A 166 3.31 2.51 -21.42
C GLU A 166 4.42 3.18 -20.59
N ASP A 167 5.13 4.13 -21.19
CA ASP A 167 6.20 4.90 -20.58
C ASP A 167 5.69 6.11 -19.77
N ASP A 168 4.38 6.40 -19.84
CA ASP A 168 3.79 7.50 -19.09
C ASP A 168 3.91 7.24 -17.59
N SER A 169 4.30 8.27 -16.84
CA SER A 169 4.39 8.19 -15.38
C SER A 169 3.07 8.51 -14.69
N TYR A 170 2.11 9.07 -15.40
CA TYR A 170 0.83 9.53 -14.87
C TYR A 170 -0.33 8.99 -15.70
N LYS A 171 -1.33 8.49 -14.98
CA LYS A 171 -2.61 8.11 -15.54
C LYS A 171 -3.31 9.30 -16.20
N ASN A 172 -4.06 9.01 -17.23
CA ASN A 172 -4.93 9.97 -17.89
C ASN A 172 -6.35 9.40 -18.03
N ILE A 173 -7.13 9.48 -16.96
CA ILE A 173 -8.54 9.03 -16.96
C ILE A 173 -9.52 10.19 -17.27
N THR A 174 -9.01 11.39 -17.54
CA THR A 174 -9.86 12.56 -17.81
C THR A 174 -10.00 12.80 -19.30
N THR A 175 -8.92 12.62 -20.05
CA THR A 175 -8.86 12.91 -21.49
C THR A 175 -8.45 11.71 -22.33
N PHE A 176 -8.38 10.51 -21.73
CA PHE A 176 -8.08 9.26 -22.41
C PHE A 176 -9.02 8.17 -21.94
N TYR A 177 -9.57 7.39 -22.88
CA TYR A 177 -10.41 6.24 -22.58
C TYR A 177 -10.30 5.14 -23.63
N LEU A 178 -10.65 3.92 -23.22
CA LEU A 178 -10.75 2.78 -24.10
C LEU A 178 -12.19 2.64 -24.60
N CYS A 179 -12.33 2.16 -25.83
CA CYS A 179 -13.62 1.98 -26.46
C CYS A 179 -13.65 0.71 -27.30
N TYR A 180 -14.80 0.03 -27.29
CA TYR A 180 -15.15 -0.99 -28.25
C TYR A 180 -16.48 -0.62 -28.92
N VAL A 181 -16.53 -0.84 -30.22
CA VAL A 181 -17.71 -0.69 -31.05
C VAL A 181 -18.03 -2.03 -31.75
N SER A 182 -19.06 -2.10 -32.59
CA SER A 182 -19.30 -3.28 -33.39
C SER A 182 -18.11 -3.56 -34.34
N ASP A 183 -17.96 -4.80 -34.77
CA ASP A 183 -16.89 -5.15 -35.72
C ASP A 183 -17.02 -4.38 -37.03
N ASP A 184 -18.24 -4.18 -37.54
CA ASP A 184 -18.51 -3.42 -38.77
C ASP A 184 -18.16 -1.93 -38.57
N ALA A 185 -18.52 -1.35 -37.45
CA ALA A 185 -18.16 0.03 -37.13
C ALA A 185 -16.63 0.20 -36.93
N PHE A 186 -15.94 -0.78 -36.36
CA PHE A 186 -14.49 -0.78 -36.23
C PHE A 186 -13.77 -0.84 -37.57
N GLU A 187 -14.22 -1.73 -38.48
CA GLU A 187 -13.65 -1.81 -39.83
C GLU A 187 -13.80 -0.48 -40.59
N ALA A 188 -14.91 0.23 -40.42
CA ALA A 188 -15.14 1.53 -41.05
C ALA A 188 -14.15 2.61 -40.56
N LEU A 189 -13.52 2.46 -39.37
CA LEU A 189 -12.50 3.38 -38.85
C LEU A 189 -11.14 3.24 -39.54
N ASN A 190 -10.93 2.21 -40.35
CA ASN A 190 -9.67 1.93 -41.07
C ASN A 190 -8.45 1.93 -40.12
N ALA A 191 -8.55 1.23 -38.98
CA ALA A 191 -7.51 1.15 -37.98
C ALA A 191 -6.21 0.59 -38.55
N SER A 192 -5.11 1.32 -38.41
CA SER A 192 -3.78 0.95 -38.92
C SER A 192 -2.81 0.47 -37.88
N GLY A 193 -3.07 0.74 -36.58
CA GLY A 193 -2.26 0.24 -35.47
C GLY A 193 -2.51 -1.25 -35.27
N VAL A 194 -1.44 -2.04 -35.18
CA VAL A 194 -1.48 -3.47 -34.84
C VAL A 194 -0.50 -3.73 -33.75
N GLN A 195 -0.99 -4.32 -32.66
CA GLN A 195 -0.18 -4.91 -31.61
C GLN A 195 -0.39 -6.43 -31.61
N TYR A 196 0.65 -7.15 -31.26
CA TYR A 196 0.60 -8.62 -31.13
C TYR A 196 0.68 -8.98 -29.67
N LEU A 197 -0.37 -9.61 -29.16
CA LEU A 197 -0.49 -10.08 -27.78
C LEU A 197 0.01 -11.51 -27.70
N VAL A 198 0.73 -11.83 -26.65
CA VAL A 198 1.36 -13.16 -26.45
C VAL A 198 1.04 -13.71 -25.08
N ARG A 199 0.64 -15.00 -25.05
CA ARG A 199 0.65 -15.80 -23.81
C ARG A 199 1.50 -17.05 -24.03
N TYR A 200 2.45 -17.24 -23.14
CA TYR A 200 3.39 -18.36 -23.20
C TYR A 200 2.80 -19.62 -22.58
N GLY A 201 2.92 -20.74 -23.27
CA GLY A 201 2.64 -22.06 -22.70
C GLY A 201 3.75 -22.55 -21.78
N GLU A 202 3.50 -23.62 -21.04
CA GLU A 202 4.53 -24.31 -20.27
C GLU A 202 5.66 -24.75 -21.22
N ASP A 203 6.91 -24.53 -20.85
CA ASP A 203 8.11 -24.85 -21.67
C ASP A 203 8.30 -24.03 -22.97
N SER A 204 7.63 -22.90 -23.13
CA SER A 204 7.85 -22.04 -24.28
C SER A 204 9.19 -21.30 -24.23
N ASP A 205 9.92 -21.26 -25.33
CA ASP A 205 11.18 -20.48 -25.45
C ASP A 205 10.89 -19.07 -25.96
N SER A 206 10.60 -18.17 -25.02
CA SER A 206 10.33 -16.76 -25.31
C SER A 206 11.51 -16.05 -26.01
N ALA A 207 12.75 -16.45 -25.73
CA ALA A 207 13.93 -15.84 -26.32
C ALA A 207 14.08 -16.25 -27.80
N ALA A 208 13.87 -17.54 -28.11
CA ALA A 208 13.88 -18.03 -29.47
C ALA A 208 12.73 -17.43 -30.30
N PHE A 209 11.53 -17.32 -29.73
CA PHE A 209 10.39 -16.65 -30.34
C PHE A 209 10.71 -15.20 -30.70
N ARG A 210 11.16 -14.39 -29.72
CA ARG A 210 11.51 -12.98 -29.94
C ARG A 210 12.56 -12.81 -31.02
N LYS A 211 13.58 -13.67 -31.01
CA LYS A 211 14.63 -13.65 -32.04
C LYS A 211 14.05 -13.93 -33.43
N ALA A 212 13.23 -14.95 -33.57
CA ALA A 212 12.61 -15.30 -34.86
C ALA A 212 11.70 -14.21 -35.40
N VAL A 213 10.85 -13.62 -34.54
CA VAL A 213 10.01 -12.48 -34.93
C VAL A 213 10.86 -11.26 -35.33
N HIS A 214 11.93 -10.99 -34.57
CA HIS A 214 12.83 -9.88 -34.91
C HIS A 214 13.53 -10.08 -36.27
N GLU A 215 14.03 -11.26 -36.56
CA GLU A 215 14.71 -11.58 -37.82
C GLU A 215 13.76 -11.54 -39.02
N GLN A 216 12.52 -11.95 -38.86
CA GLN A 216 11.57 -12.11 -39.96
C GLN A 216 10.65 -10.90 -40.17
N TYR A 217 10.20 -10.26 -39.07
CA TYR A 217 9.20 -9.18 -39.12
C TYR A 217 9.70 -7.85 -38.58
N TYR A 218 10.98 -7.76 -38.20
CA TYR A 218 11.62 -6.55 -37.65
C TYR A 218 10.86 -6.01 -36.44
N MET A 219 10.90 -6.73 -35.33
CA MET A 219 10.28 -6.32 -34.07
C MET A 219 10.72 -4.91 -33.69
N ARG A 220 9.77 -3.98 -33.52
CA ARG A 220 9.99 -2.58 -33.15
C ARG A 220 10.16 -2.41 -31.66
N SER A 221 9.26 -3.00 -30.90
CA SER A 221 9.27 -3.01 -29.41
C SER A 221 8.69 -4.32 -28.90
N TYR A 222 9.08 -4.65 -27.69
CA TYR A 222 8.57 -5.81 -26.96
C TYR A 222 8.49 -5.42 -25.49
N THR A 223 7.32 -5.56 -24.90
CA THR A 223 7.04 -5.23 -23.49
C THR A 223 6.48 -6.47 -22.83
N ALA A 224 7.20 -7.00 -21.82
CA ALA A 224 6.69 -8.08 -20.99
C ALA A 224 5.66 -7.53 -19.97
N SER A 225 4.71 -8.34 -19.52
CA SER A 225 3.70 -7.94 -18.52
C SER A 225 4.33 -7.38 -17.25
N GLY A 226 5.46 -7.95 -16.80
CA GLY A 226 6.23 -7.44 -15.66
C GLY A 226 7.01 -6.14 -15.93
N GLU A 227 7.00 -5.62 -17.16
CA GLU A 227 7.59 -4.34 -17.57
C GLU A 227 6.49 -3.34 -18.00
N ASN A 228 5.26 -3.81 -18.18
CA ASN A 228 4.10 -2.99 -18.56
C ASN A 228 3.54 -2.28 -17.31
N ASN A 229 3.75 -0.98 -17.20
CA ASN A 229 3.29 -0.19 -16.06
C ASN A 229 1.77 -0.26 -15.85
N ARG A 230 0.97 -0.48 -16.90
CA ARG A 230 -0.49 -0.61 -16.80
C ARG A 230 -0.91 -1.83 -15.96
N ILE A 231 -0.13 -2.92 -16.04
CA ILE A 231 -0.34 -4.16 -15.29
C ILE A 231 0.40 -4.10 -13.96
N LEU A 232 1.69 -3.73 -14.01
CA LEU A 232 2.61 -3.75 -12.86
C LEU A 232 2.17 -2.83 -11.72
N MET A 233 1.52 -1.71 -12.01
CA MET A 233 1.08 -0.75 -10.99
C MET A 233 0.05 -1.32 -10.02
N VAL A 234 -0.76 -2.31 -10.44
CA VAL A 234 -1.73 -2.99 -9.57
C VAL A 234 -0.98 -3.78 -8.48
N ASP A 235 0.00 -4.58 -8.89
CA ASP A 235 0.82 -5.38 -7.97
C ASP A 235 1.65 -4.48 -7.04
N GLN A 236 2.25 -3.43 -7.58
CA GLN A 236 3.03 -2.47 -6.80
C GLN A 236 2.17 -1.75 -5.75
N GLN A 237 0.93 -1.40 -6.08
CA GLN A 237 0.00 -0.80 -5.12
C GLN A 237 -0.34 -1.76 -4.00
N ALA A 238 -0.64 -3.02 -4.32
CA ALA A 238 -0.90 -4.06 -3.34
C ALA A 238 0.31 -4.29 -2.42
N GLU A 239 1.49 -4.46 -3.00
CA GLU A 239 2.75 -4.63 -2.25
C GLU A 239 3.04 -3.43 -1.34
N LEU A 240 2.84 -2.21 -1.83
CA LEU A 240 3.02 -1.00 -1.02
C LEU A 240 2.14 -1.03 0.23
N PHE A 241 0.88 -1.41 0.10
CA PHE A 241 -0.05 -1.50 1.23
C PHE A 241 0.37 -2.61 2.20
N ILE A 242 0.75 -3.78 1.69
CA ILE A 242 1.23 -4.91 2.51
C ILE A 242 2.51 -4.54 3.27
N VAL A 243 3.51 -3.99 2.59
CA VAL A 243 4.77 -3.56 3.21
C VAL A 243 4.51 -2.48 4.26
N MET A 244 3.67 -1.48 3.94
CA MET A 244 3.31 -0.43 4.88
C MET A 244 2.62 -1.00 6.12
N SER A 245 1.76 -2.01 5.96
CA SER A 245 1.10 -2.68 7.08
C SER A 245 2.12 -3.29 8.05
N TYR A 246 3.12 -4.02 7.56
CA TYR A 246 4.17 -4.60 8.41
C TYR A 246 5.08 -3.56 9.06
N VAL A 247 5.40 -2.47 8.37
CA VAL A 247 6.11 -1.34 8.97
C VAL A 247 5.31 -0.77 10.13
N LEU A 248 4.01 -0.56 9.94
CA LEU A 248 3.10 -0.08 11.00
C LEU A 248 2.99 -1.08 12.15
N LEU A 249 2.94 -2.39 11.87
CA LEU A 249 2.94 -3.45 12.89
C LEU A 249 4.23 -3.44 13.74
N CYS A 250 5.36 -3.08 13.16
CA CYS A 250 6.62 -2.96 13.90
C CYS A 250 6.70 -1.66 14.71
N VAL A 251 6.36 -0.53 14.12
CA VAL A 251 6.58 0.80 14.71
C VAL A 251 5.52 1.16 15.75
N LEU A 252 4.23 1.01 15.43
CA LEU A 252 3.15 1.48 16.30
C LEU A 252 3.06 0.71 17.62
N PRO A 253 3.20 -0.62 17.70
CA PRO A 253 3.23 -1.33 18.97
C PRO A 253 4.42 -0.96 19.86
N LEU A 254 5.58 -0.60 19.31
CA LEU A 254 6.70 -0.11 20.11
C LEU A 254 6.35 1.20 20.83
N ILE A 255 5.64 2.10 20.14
CA ILE A 255 5.12 3.33 20.74
C ILE A 255 4.11 2.99 21.86
N ALA A 256 3.16 2.10 21.55
CA ALA A 256 2.16 1.67 22.52
C ALA A 256 2.80 1.02 23.75
N VAL A 257 3.86 0.21 23.59
CA VAL A 257 4.62 -0.41 24.69
C VAL A 257 5.18 0.64 25.65
N VAL A 258 5.73 1.74 25.14
CA VAL A 258 6.24 2.83 25.98
C VAL A 258 5.10 3.45 26.81
N LEU A 259 3.95 3.73 26.18
CA LEU A 259 2.79 4.29 26.87
C LEU A 259 2.21 3.32 27.92
N VAL A 260 1.98 2.08 27.51
CA VAL A 260 1.46 1.01 28.39
C VAL A 260 2.43 0.72 29.55
N SER A 261 3.74 0.75 29.30
CA SER A 261 4.77 0.59 30.37
C SER A 261 4.59 1.57 31.52
N ILE A 262 4.17 2.81 31.24
CA ILE A 262 3.92 3.80 32.29
C ILE A 262 2.65 3.46 33.07
N ILE A 263 1.59 3.08 32.36
CA ILE A 263 0.31 2.72 32.97
C ILE A 263 0.52 1.51 33.86
N ILE A 264 1.19 0.45 33.37
CA ILE A 264 1.52 -0.74 34.14
C ILE A 264 2.41 -0.40 35.33
N SER A 265 3.46 0.40 35.16
CA SER A 265 4.36 0.80 36.25
C SER A 265 3.63 1.57 37.35
N ARG A 266 2.62 2.39 37.02
CA ARG A 266 1.77 3.07 37.98
C ARG A 266 0.90 2.09 38.76
N LYS A 267 0.24 1.16 38.06
CA LYS A 267 -0.59 0.11 38.65
C LYS A 267 0.22 -0.73 39.62
N VAL A 268 1.37 -1.23 39.18
CA VAL A 268 2.27 -2.04 40.02
C VAL A 268 2.76 -1.26 41.25
N LYS A 269 3.04 0.06 41.13
CA LYS A 269 3.38 0.91 42.24
C LYS A 269 2.21 1.13 43.20
N SER A 270 1.00 1.31 42.72
CA SER A 270 -0.17 1.48 43.60
C SER A 270 -0.47 0.22 44.41
N GLU A 271 -0.16 -0.94 43.85
CA GLU A 271 -0.34 -2.25 44.47
C GLU A 271 0.90 -2.75 45.25
N GLN A 272 1.96 -1.93 45.40
CA GLN A 272 3.23 -2.37 45.96
C GLN A 272 3.10 -2.94 47.38
N ARG A 273 2.24 -2.34 48.22
CA ARG A 273 1.98 -2.84 49.60
C ARG A 273 1.40 -4.25 49.57
N MET A 274 0.46 -4.51 48.66
CA MET A 274 -0.17 -5.80 48.49
C MET A 274 0.81 -6.83 47.94
N ILE A 275 1.66 -6.46 46.99
CA ILE A 275 2.76 -7.31 46.50
C ILE A 275 3.71 -7.67 47.65
N GLY A 276 4.05 -6.68 48.48
CA GLY A 276 4.84 -6.90 49.71
C GLY A 276 4.18 -7.87 50.70
N THR A 277 2.88 -7.73 50.97
CA THR A 277 2.12 -8.65 51.83
C THR A 277 2.07 -10.08 51.28
N LEU A 278 1.82 -10.25 49.96
CA LEU A 278 1.83 -11.56 49.32
C LEU A 278 3.23 -12.20 49.35
N SER A 279 4.29 -11.40 49.17
CA SER A 279 5.67 -11.86 49.32
C SER A 279 5.97 -12.31 50.74
N ALA A 280 5.50 -11.57 51.76
CA ALA A 280 5.63 -11.94 53.17
C ALA A 280 4.84 -13.20 53.53
N LEU A 281 3.73 -13.49 52.84
CA LEU A 281 2.91 -14.70 52.98
C LEU A 281 3.53 -15.93 52.27
N GLY A 282 4.74 -15.79 51.68
CA GLY A 282 5.47 -16.89 51.05
C GLY A 282 5.23 -17.12 49.60
N TYR A 283 4.49 -16.24 48.90
CA TYR A 283 4.35 -16.35 47.44
C TYR A 283 5.70 -16.08 46.73
N THR A 284 6.06 -16.99 45.82
CA THR A 284 7.32 -16.86 45.08
C THR A 284 7.27 -15.70 44.08
N LYS A 285 8.43 -15.13 43.76
CA LYS A 285 8.56 -14.06 42.74
C LYS A 285 7.95 -14.49 41.39
N ARG A 286 8.12 -15.77 41.00
CA ARG A 286 7.57 -16.30 39.73
C ARG A 286 6.04 -16.37 39.74
N GLN A 287 5.43 -16.73 40.85
CA GLN A 287 3.97 -16.75 41.01
C GLN A 287 3.38 -15.35 40.94
N LEU A 288 4.00 -14.37 41.58
CA LEU A 288 3.59 -12.96 41.54
C LEU A 288 3.74 -12.39 40.11
N MET A 289 4.88 -12.64 39.43
CA MET A 289 5.11 -12.21 38.07
C MET A 289 4.03 -12.77 37.11
N ARG A 290 3.76 -14.08 37.16
CA ARG A 290 2.75 -14.74 36.32
C ARG A 290 1.34 -14.19 36.59
N HIS A 291 1.01 -13.93 37.84
CA HIS A 291 -0.27 -13.37 38.24
C HIS A 291 -0.46 -11.96 37.67
N TYR A 292 0.51 -11.08 37.79
CA TYR A 292 0.44 -9.71 37.31
C TYR A 292 0.52 -9.63 35.76
N ALA A 293 1.31 -10.47 35.13
CA ALA A 293 1.36 -10.56 33.67
C ALA A 293 0.00 -10.97 33.07
N GLY A 294 -0.76 -11.83 33.76
CA GLY A 294 -2.08 -12.25 33.29
C GLY A 294 -3.12 -11.12 33.18
N PHE A 295 -2.95 -10.02 33.93
CA PHE A 295 -3.83 -8.86 33.80
C PHE A 295 -3.62 -8.10 32.47
N ASP A 296 -2.43 -8.11 31.93
CA ASP A 296 -2.08 -7.30 30.75
C ASP A 296 -2.28 -8.08 29.44
N VAL A 297 -2.56 -9.39 29.53
CA VAL A 297 -3.03 -10.19 28.38
C VAL A 297 -4.40 -9.71 27.87
N LEU A 298 -5.30 -9.33 28.78
CA LEU A 298 -6.69 -9.00 28.45
C LEU A 298 -6.80 -7.79 27.50
N PRO A 299 -6.16 -6.62 27.75
CA PRO A 299 -6.22 -5.49 26.83
C PRO A 299 -5.64 -5.79 25.45
N GLY A 300 -4.53 -6.56 25.39
CA GLY A 300 -3.93 -6.97 24.13
C GLY A 300 -4.86 -7.88 23.30
N LEU A 301 -5.40 -8.91 23.94
CA LEU A 301 -6.32 -9.85 23.28
C LEU A 301 -7.61 -9.18 22.85
N VAL A 302 -8.30 -8.50 23.76
CA VAL A 302 -9.59 -7.84 23.47
C VAL A 302 -9.38 -6.72 22.45
N GLY A 303 -8.32 -5.92 22.60
CA GLY A 303 -7.99 -4.86 21.66
C GLY A 303 -7.67 -5.40 20.28
N GLY A 304 -6.86 -6.46 20.19
CA GLY A 304 -6.50 -7.09 18.91
C GLY A 304 -7.71 -7.67 18.18
N VAL A 305 -8.56 -8.45 18.89
CA VAL A 305 -9.77 -9.00 18.28
C VAL A 305 -10.75 -7.90 17.87
N LEU A 306 -10.96 -6.89 18.71
CA LEU A 306 -11.85 -5.77 18.38
C LEU A 306 -11.34 -4.99 17.17
N THR A 307 -10.03 -4.80 17.07
CA THR A 307 -9.43 -4.13 15.92
C THR A 307 -9.62 -4.95 14.64
N ALA A 308 -9.38 -6.26 14.70
CA ALA A 308 -9.58 -7.13 13.53
C ALA A 308 -11.03 -7.03 13.00
N VAL A 309 -12.02 -7.05 13.91
CA VAL A 309 -13.44 -6.90 13.53
C VAL A 309 -13.72 -5.49 12.95
N LEU A 310 -13.22 -4.44 13.59
CA LEU A 310 -13.41 -3.07 13.08
C LEU A 310 -12.76 -2.89 11.71
N SER A 311 -11.55 -3.41 11.54
CA SER A 311 -10.83 -3.29 10.27
C SER A 311 -11.52 -4.03 9.13
N ALA A 312 -12.12 -5.19 9.40
CA ALA A 312 -12.93 -5.90 8.40
C ALA A 312 -14.12 -5.06 7.90
N VAL A 313 -14.70 -4.19 8.76
CA VAL A 313 -15.80 -3.29 8.38
C VAL A 313 -15.30 -2.07 7.59
N PHE A 314 -14.14 -1.53 7.95
CA PHE A 314 -13.61 -0.30 7.35
C PHE A 314 -12.60 -0.53 6.22
N ALA A 315 -12.27 -1.78 5.90
CA ALA A 315 -11.27 -2.09 4.88
C ALA A 315 -11.71 -1.66 3.49
N GLN A 316 -12.95 -1.91 3.11
CA GLN A 316 -13.47 -1.58 1.78
C GLN A 316 -13.36 -0.08 1.48
N PRO A 317 -13.88 0.86 2.31
CA PRO A 317 -13.72 2.29 2.06
C PRO A 317 -12.25 2.73 1.94
N LEU A 318 -11.34 2.11 2.69
CA LEU A 318 -9.92 2.44 2.60
C LEU A 318 -9.30 1.96 1.28
N SER A 319 -9.65 0.74 0.86
CA SER A 319 -9.18 0.20 -0.41
C SER A 319 -9.66 1.05 -1.58
N GLU A 320 -10.92 1.44 -1.58
CA GLU A 320 -11.48 2.33 -2.60
C GLU A 320 -10.77 3.68 -2.64
N MET A 321 -10.42 4.27 -1.48
CA MET A 321 -9.61 5.49 -1.44
C MET A 321 -8.21 5.30 -2.06
N GLY A 322 -7.58 4.15 -1.85
CA GLY A 322 -6.26 3.85 -2.38
C GLY A 322 -6.24 3.54 -3.87
N LEU A 323 -7.41 3.25 -4.45
CA LEU A 323 -7.59 2.85 -5.85
C LEU A 323 -8.31 3.91 -6.70
N GLN A 324 -8.45 5.15 -6.23
CA GLN A 324 -9.09 6.23 -6.98
C GLN A 324 -8.44 6.51 -8.34
N ASP A 325 -7.22 6.04 -8.49
CA ASP A 325 -6.38 6.24 -9.67
C ASP A 325 -6.42 5.07 -10.65
N TYR A 326 -7.15 4.02 -10.30
CA TYR A 326 -7.33 2.81 -11.10
C TYR A 326 -8.74 2.73 -11.66
N GLU A 327 -8.95 1.82 -12.60
CA GLU A 327 -10.31 1.43 -12.97
C GLU A 327 -11.06 0.94 -11.72
N PRO A 328 -12.39 1.17 -11.60
CA PRO A 328 -13.15 0.83 -10.40
C PRO A 328 -13.09 -0.67 -10.08
N MET A 329 -12.22 -1.05 -9.15
CA MET A 329 -12.04 -2.44 -8.72
C MET A 329 -13.11 -2.80 -7.68
N ARG A 330 -13.86 -3.87 -7.93
CA ARG A 330 -14.87 -4.42 -7.00
C ARG A 330 -14.20 -5.38 -6.02
N ILE A 331 -13.36 -4.83 -5.14
CA ILE A 331 -12.60 -5.62 -4.17
C ILE A 331 -13.46 -6.01 -2.98
N VAL A 332 -13.25 -7.23 -2.48
CA VAL A 332 -13.82 -7.73 -1.24
C VAL A 332 -12.69 -7.92 -0.24
N GLY A 333 -12.62 -7.00 0.73
CA GLY A 333 -11.61 -7.09 1.79
C GLY A 333 -11.82 -8.32 2.66
N HIS A 334 -10.82 -9.18 2.77
CA HIS A 334 -10.82 -10.31 3.69
C HIS A 334 -9.60 -10.28 4.60
N LEU A 335 -9.73 -10.86 5.78
CA LEU A 335 -8.66 -10.90 6.76
C LEU A 335 -7.90 -12.22 6.63
N ASN A 336 -6.65 -12.15 6.23
CA ASN A 336 -5.79 -13.32 6.21
C ASN A 336 -5.61 -13.87 7.65
N PRO A 337 -5.87 -15.16 7.91
CA PRO A 337 -5.76 -15.75 9.24
C PRO A 337 -4.38 -15.60 9.87
N VAL A 338 -3.32 -15.66 9.08
CA VAL A 338 -1.93 -15.50 9.58
C VAL A 338 -1.73 -14.08 10.10
N ASP A 339 -2.15 -13.08 9.34
CA ASP A 339 -2.01 -11.67 9.68
C ASP A 339 -2.89 -11.30 10.87
N ALA A 340 -4.09 -11.89 10.98
CA ALA A 340 -4.96 -11.75 12.14
C ALA A 340 -4.26 -12.26 13.41
N VAL A 341 -3.62 -13.43 13.35
CA VAL A 341 -2.88 -14.00 14.47
C VAL A 341 -1.69 -13.13 14.84
N LEU A 342 -0.90 -12.68 13.86
CA LEU A 342 0.26 -11.80 14.10
C LEU A 342 -0.16 -10.48 14.75
N GLY A 343 -1.21 -9.84 14.25
CA GLY A 343 -1.74 -8.58 14.79
C GLY A 343 -2.28 -8.70 16.22
N VAL A 344 -2.72 -9.87 16.66
CA VAL A 344 -3.18 -10.10 18.04
C VAL A 344 -2.03 -10.57 18.95
N VAL A 345 -1.20 -11.51 18.47
CA VAL A 345 -0.16 -12.15 19.30
C VAL A 345 0.99 -11.20 19.59
N ILE A 346 1.48 -10.46 18.60
CA ILE A 346 2.65 -9.58 18.76
C ILE A 346 2.41 -8.51 19.84
N PRO A 347 1.36 -7.68 19.79
CA PRO A 347 1.12 -6.66 20.82
C PRO A 347 0.82 -7.27 22.19
N THR A 348 0.07 -8.38 22.22
CA THR A 348 -0.21 -9.09 23.47
C THR A 348 1.08 -9.59 24.14
N ALA A 349 1.99 -10.20 23.37
CA ALA A 349 3.29 -10.66 23.84
C ALA A 349 4.14 -9.48 24.36
N LEU A 350 4.15 -8.35 23.65
CA LEU A 350 4.85 -7.15 24.07
C LEU A 350 4.30 -6.60 25.39
N TYR A 351 2.98 -6.57 25.60
CA TYR A 351 2.38 -6.11 26.84
C TYR A 351 2.72 -7.03 28.02
N VAL A 352 2.64 -8.35 27.79
CA VAL A 352 3.06 -9.35 28.80
C VAL A 352 4.54 -9.17 29.17
N LEU A 353 5.41 -8.96 28.17
CA LEU A 353 6.83 -8.71 28.41
C LEU A 353 7.05 -7.47 29.27
N VAL A 354 6.38 -6.37 28.95
CA VAL A 354 6.45 -5.11 29.71
C VAL A 354 5.97 -5.31 31.15
N ALA A 355 4.87 -6.04 31.35
CA ALA A 355 4.35 -6.36 32.66
C ALA A 355 5.36 -7.17 33.47
N LEU A 356 5.91 -8.23 32.89
CA LEU A 356 6.95 -9.05 33.54
C LEU A 356 8.17 -8.24 33.93
N LEU A 357 8.68 -7.38 33.07
CA LEU A 357 9.83 -6.51 33.36
C LEU A 357 9.51 -5.50 34.45
N SER A 358 8.33 -4.91 34.47
CA SER A 358 7.88 -3.93 35.44
C SER A 358 7.76 -4.57 36.86
N VAL A 359 7.12 -5.73 36.94
CA VAL A 359 6.96 -6.47 38.20
C VAL A 359 8.32 -7.00 38.68
N ARG A 360 9.16 -7.54 37.79
CA ARG A 360 10.53 -7.99 38.15
C ARG A 360 11.35 -6.85 38.74
N LYS A 361 11.25 -5.65 38.20
CA LYS A 361 11.97 -4.46 38.74
C LYS A 361 11.50 -4.10 40.14
N LEU A 362 10.20 -4.26 40.43
CA LEU A 362 9.65 -4.03 41.77
C LEU A 362 10.08 -5.11 42.77
N LEU A 363 9.99 -6.39 42.37
CA LEU A 363 10.35 -7.55 43.22
C LEU A 363 11.86 -7.71 43.50
N LYS A 364 12.72 -6.90 42.87
CA LYS A 364 14.13 -6.78 43.22
C LYS A 364 14.36 -5.94 44.49
N ARG A 365 13.35 -5.20 44.98
CA ARG A 365 13.43 -4.40 46.21
C ARG A 365 13.12 -5.26 47.43
N ASP A 366 13.67 -4.89 48.60
CA ASP A 366 13.41 -5.60 49.83
C ASP A 366 11.92 -5.53 50.20
N THR A 367 11.39 -6.64 50.70
CA THR A 367 9.98 -6.79 51.06
C THR A 367 9.56 -5.75 52.11
N VAL A 368 10.45 -5.39 53.06
CA VAL A 368 10.20 -4.37 54.06
C VAL A 368 10.01 -2.98 53.45
N LEU A 369 10.79 -2.63 52.43
CA LEU A 369 10.66 -1.36 51.71
C LEU A 369 9.35 -1.31 50.88
N LEU A 370 8.88 -2.44 50.38
CA LEU A 370 7.61 -2.56 49.68
C LEU A 370 6.41 -2.34 50.61
N LEU A 371 6.47 -2.87 51.83
CA LEU A 371 5.43 -2.70 52.85
C LEU A 371 5.32 -1.25 53.36
N ASN A 372 6.45 -0.57 53.56
CA ASN A 372 6.48 0.80 54.05
C ASN A 372 6.06 1.87 53.02
N GLY A 373 5.94 1.52 51.74
CA GLY A 373 5.45 2.44 50.72
C GLY A 373 6.36 3.63 50.37
N ASN A 374 7.50 3.78 51.05
CA ASN A 374 8.43 4.91 50.90
C ASN A 374 9.54 4.59 49.91
N ALA A 375 9.25 4.77 48.61
CA ALA A 375 10.22 4.55 47.54
C ALA A 375 10.66 5.87 46.84
N ASP A 376 10.69 6.98 47.56
CA ASP A 376 11.08 8.28 47.02
C ASP A 376 12.51 8.72 47.40
N GLY A 377 13.51 7.92 46.98
CA GLY A 377 14.93 8.34 47.08
C GLY A 377 15.39 9.35 46.00
N GLY A 378 14.56 9.65 45.00
CA GLY A 378 14.95 10.49 43.84
C GLY A 378 14.78 12.00 44.00
N ARG A 379 14.02 12.45 45.00
CA ARG A 379 13.67 13.89 45.17
C ARG A 379 14.80 14.83 45.57
N LYS A 380 15.89 14.32 46.16
CA LYS A 380 16.97 15.18 46.71
C LYS A 380 17.89 15.80 45.65
N ARG A 381 18.07 15.16 44.49
CA ARG A 381 18.98 15.65 43.41
C ARG A 381 18.41 16.79 42.59
N LEU A 382 17.11 16.82 42.41
CA LEU A 382 16.42 17.80 41.56
C LEU A 382 16.29 19.19 42.17
N ARG A 383 16.31 19.26 43.51
CA ARG A 383 16.16 20.51 44.28
C ARG A 383 17.32 21.48 44.09
N ARG A 384 18.51 20.99 43.70
CA ARG A 384 19.73 21.77 43.52
C ARG A 384 19.83 22.45 42.15
N VAL A 385 19.24 21.86 41.10
CA VAL A 385 19.31 22.41 39.72
C VAL A 385 18.33 23.59 39.47
N LEU A 386 17.27 23.66 40.27
CA LEU A 386 16.19 24.66 40.09
C LEU A 386 16.32 25.92 40.97
N ALA A 387 17.48 26.12 41.58
CA ALA A 387 17.78 27.32 42.40
C ALA A 387 18.10 28.57 41.55
N SER A 388 18.05 28.50 40.22
CA SER A 388 18.30 29.65 39.33
C SER A 388 17.26 30.75 39.53
N ARG A 389 17.71 31.93 39.91
CA ARG A 389 16.91 33.14 40.26
C ARG A 389 16.23 33.79 39.07
N ARG A 390 16.51 33.39 37.82
CA ARG A 390 16.14 34.16 36.57
C ARG A 390 14.89 33.65 35.86
N LEU A 391 14.17 32.67 36.34
CA LEU A 391 12.96 32.16 35.67
C LEU A 391 11.69 32.63 36.36
N ASN A 392 10.69 33.03 35.56
CA ASN A 392 9.34 33.34 36.02
C ASN A 392 8.70 32.18 36.76
N PHE A 393 7.81 32.46 37.70
CA PHE A 393 7.16 31.43 38.54
C PHE A 393 6.47 30.35 37.69
N ARG A 394 5.76 30.69 36.61
CA ARG A 394 5.08 29.75 35.72
C ARG A 394 6.07 28.79 35.06
N THR A 395 7.16 29.32 34.49
CA THR A 395 8.22 28.53 33.86
C THR A 395 8.95 27.63 34.89
N LYS A 396 9.20 28.16 36.07
CA LYS A 396 9.82 27.42 37.16
C LYS A 396 8.95 26.27 37.66
N PHE A 397 7.62 26.46 37.69
CA PHE A 397 6.67 25.43 38.06
C PHE A 397 6.56 24.36 36.94
N ALA A 398 6.47 24.75 35.67
CA ALA A 398 6.43 23.84 34.52
C ALA A 398 7.70 22.98 34.47
N VAL A 399 8.88 23.58 34.50
CA VAL A 399 10.16 22.86 34.47
C VAL A 399 10.30 21.93 35.69
N ARG A 400 9.85 22.35 36.89
CA ARG A 400 9.85 21.50 38.08
C ARG A 400 8.89 20.32 37.94
N SER A 401 7.73 20.50 37.30
CA SER A 401 6.77 19.45 37.04
C SER A 401 7.31 18.45 36.02
N MET A 402 7.96 18.94 34.96
CA MET A 402 8.58 18.11 33.91
C MET A 402 9.75 17.30 34.47
N LEU A 403 10.67 17.95 35.16
CA LEU A 403 11.85 17.29 35.75
C LEU A 403 11.52 16.44 37.01
N GLY A 404 10.38 16.69 37.65
CA GLY A 404 9.87 15.89 38.75
C GLY A 404 9.49 14.45 38.37
N ASN A 405 9.07 14.27 37.09
CA ASN A 405 8.73 12.98 36.49
C ASN A 405 9.29 12.89 35.05
N PRO A 406 10.62 12.80 34.88
CA PRO A 406 11.26 12.94 33.57
C PRO A 406 10.77 11.90 32.58
N MET A 407 10.50 10.68 33.03
CA MET A 407 9.99 9.61 32.17
C MET A 407 8.58 9.92 31.63
N ARG A 408 7.72 10.55 32.44
CA ARG A 408 6.38 10.97 31.98
C ARG A 408 6.48 12.09 30.94
N SER A 409 7.33 13.06 31.21
CA SER A 409 7.54 14.20 30.30
C SER A 409 8.15 13.77 28.98
N PHE A 410 9.12 12.85 29.04
CA PHE A 410 9.73 12.24 27.85
C PHE A 410 8.69 11.52 26.97
N VAL A 411 7.78 10.74 27.57
CA VAL A 411 6.76 10.02 26.82
C VAL A 411 5.73 10.93 26.19
N VAL A 412 5.28 11.97 26.91
CA VAL A 412 4.38 12.97 26.34
C VAL A 412 5.05 13.67 25.15
N LEU A 413 6.32 14.06 25.31
CA LEU A 413 7.11 14.68 24.26
C LEU A 413 7.32 13.74 23.07
N LEU A 414 7.63 12.47 23.34
CA LEU A 414 7.77 11.44 22.31
C LEU A 414 6.45 11.20 21.58
N GLY A 415 5.34 11.12 22.29
CA GLY A 415 4.00 10.95 21.67
C GLY A 415 3.62 12.11 20.76
N VAL A 416 3.85 13.35 21.21
CA VAL A 416 3.62 14.55 20.39
C VAL A 416 4.56 14.56 19.17
N PHE A 417 5.85 14.25 19.39
CA PHE A 417 6.83 14.19 18.31
C PHE A 417 6.44 13.15 17.25
N LEU A 418 6.12 11.92 17.67
CA LEU A 418 5.76 10.85 16.75
C LEU A 418 4.44 11.13 16.03
N GLY A 419 3.43 11.66 16.73
CA GLY A 419 2.18 12.08 16.11
C GLY A 419 2.38 13.18 15.06
N SER A 420 3.15 14.21 15.40
CA SER A 420 3.50 15.28 14.46
C SER A 420 4.35 14.77 13.29
N PHE A 421 5.28 13.85 13.56
CA PHE A 421 6.13 13.25 12.53
C PHE A 421 5.33 12.45 11.52
N ILE A 422 4.36 11.63 11.97
CA ILE A 422 3.47 10.84 11.08
C ILE A 422 2.61 11.78 10.22
N ILE A 423 2.05 12.84 10.81
CA ILE A 423 1.27 13.83 10.07
C ILE A 423 2.13 14.54 9.02
N LEU A 424 3.34 14.97 9.39
CA LEU A 424 4.26 15.64 8.46
C LEU A 424 4.75 14.71 7.35
N LEU A 425 5.00 13.42 7.67
CA LEU A 425 5.33 12.42 6.64
C LEU A 425 4.18 12.22 5.67
N GLY A 426 2.95 12.08 6.18
CA GLY A 426 1.76 11.94 5.34
C GLY A 426 1.55 13.14 4.43
N GLN A 427 1.55 14.35 4.98
CA GLN A 427 1.43 15.57 4.18
C GLN A 427 2.58 15.74 3.19
N GLY A 428 3.83 15.53 3.63
CA GLY A 428 5.00 15.63 2.76
C GLY A 428 4.97 14.62 1.61
N PHE A 429 4.43 13.44 1.84
CA PHE A 429 4.25 12.42 0.79
C PHE A 429 3.19 12.88 -0.24
N PHE A 430 2.02 13.35 0.21
CA PHE A 430 0.99 13.89 -0.68
C PHE A 430 1.47 15.12 -1.44
N ASP A 431 2.11 16.09 -0.77
CA ASP A 431 2.68 17.27 -1.41
C ASP A 431 3.76 16.91 -2.44
N SER A 432 4.53 15.85 -2.18
CA SER A 432 5.56 15.37 -3.13
C SER A 432 4.94 14.75 -4.38
N ILE A 433 3.88 13.97 -4.23
CA ILE A 433 3.15 13.38 -5.36
C ILE A 433 2.48 14.48 -6.19
N ASP A 434 1.77 15.40 -5.55
CA ASP A 434 1.10 16.52 -6.22
C ASP A 434 2.11 17.41 -6.97
N ARG A 435 3.24 17.69 -6.34
CA ARG A 435 4.31 18.46 -6.97
C ARG A 435 4.99 17.71 -8.11
N MET A 436 5.17 16.40 -8.00
CA MET A 436 5.65 15.57 -9.12
C MET A 436 4.69 15.68 -10.31
N GLY A 437 3.37 15.59 -10.07
CA GLY A 437 2.36 15.74 -11.11
C GLY A 437 2.42 17.11 -11.80
N THR A 438 2.48 18.19 -11.03
CA THR A 438 2.53 19.55 -11.59
C THR A 438 3.85 19.81 -12.34
N VAL A 439 5.00 19.37 -11.81
CA VAL A 439 6.32 19.52 -12.46
C VAL A 439 6.40 18.69 -13.72
N ALA A 440 5.87 17.46 -13.71
CA ALA A 440 5.82 16.63 -14.91
C ALA A 440 4.93 17.26 -15.98
N ALA A 441 3.74 17.73 -15.63
CA ALA A 441 2.84 18.41 -16.56
C ALA A 441 3.46 19.70 -17.13
N ASP A 442 4.10 20.53 -16.30
CA ASP A 442 4.77 21.76 -16.73
C ASP A 442 6.00 21.46 -17.61
N THR A 443 6.71 20.36 -17.33
CA THR A 443 7.90 19.99 -18.08
C THR A 443 7.53 19.37 -19.43
N LEU A 444 6.56 18.45 -19.44
CA LEU A 444 6.09 17.80 -20.67
C LEU A 444 5.29 18.77 -21.55
N GLY A 445 4.49 19.66 -20.97
CA GLY A 445 3.76 20.70 -21.70
C GLY A 445 4.64 21.79 -22.34
N SER A 446 5.94 21.84 -22.03
CA SER A 446 6.88 22.81 -22.60
C SER A 446 7.59 22.30 -23.89
N PHE A 447 7.38 21.06 -24.30
CA PHE A 447 7.99 20.49 -25.49
C PHE A 447 6.95 20.33 -26.61
N GLU A 448 7.26 20.88 -27.81
CA GLU A 448 6.43 20.64 -29.00
C GLU A 448 6.59 19.23 -29.56
N HIS A 449 7.70 18.55 -29.29
CA HIS A 449 7.97 17.19 -29.77
C HIS A 449 8.79 16.41 -28.75
N GLU A 450 8.33 15.20 -28.40
CA GLU A 450 9.06 14.23 -27.60
C GLU A 450 9.71 13.18 -28.51
N TYR A 451 11.03 12.97 -28.37
CA TYR A 451 11.74 11.91 -29.07
C TYR A 451 12.17 10.83 -28.08
N ILE A 452 11.53 9.67 -28.13
CA ILE A 452 11.92 8.50 -27.33
C ILE A 452 13.04 7.76 -28.07
N LEU A 453 14.27 7.88 -27.55
CA LEU A 453 15.43 7.14 -28.07
C LEU A 453 15.49 5.75 -27.41
N THR A 454 14.78 4.78 -27.97
CA THR A 454 14.85 3.37 -27.58
C THR A 454 16.28 2.84 -27.78
N ASN A 455 16.92 2.28 -26.74
CA ASN A 455 18.29 1.75 -26.63
C ASN A 455 19.37 2.71 -26.12
N TYR A 456 19.08 3.92 -25.71
CA TYR A 456 20.10 4.85 -25.22
C TYR A 456 20.74 4.39 -23.89
N TRP A 457 19.98 3.71 -23.04
CA TRP A 457 20.47 3.24 -21.73
C TRP A 457 21.59 2.20 -21.82
N LYS A 458 21.58 1.31 -22.79
CA LYS A 458 22.69 0.37 -23.01
C LYS A 458 23.96 1.09 -23.46
N THR A 459 23.83 2.13 -24.26
CA THR A 459 24.94 2.94 -24.75
C THR A 459 25.50 3.84 -23.65
N ILE A 460 24.62 4.48 -22.85
CA ILE A 460 25.02 5.28 -21.68
C ILE A 460 25.67 4.41 -20.60
N LEU A 461 25.11 3.25 -20.24
CA LEU A 461 25.74 2.33 -19.28
C LEU A 461 27.11 1.82 -19.75
N THR A 462 27.29 1.62 -21.06
CA THR A 462 28.56 1.22 -21.64
C THR A 462 29.54 2.41 -21.66
N ALA A 463 29.06 3.61 -21.94
CA ALA A 463 29.86 4.84 -21.89
C ALA A 463 30.24 5.20 -20.44
N VAL A 464 29.31 5.11 -19.49
CA VAL A 464 29.57 5.33 -18.05
C VAL A 464 30.52 4.27 -17.49
N LYS A 465 30.39 2.99 -17.87
CA LYS A 465 31.39 1.96 -17.52
C LYS A 465 32.77 2.26 -18.11
N ARG A 466 32.87 2.76 -19.35
CA ARG A 466 34.13 3.19 -19.92
C ARG A 466 34.70 4.44 -19.25
N CYS A 467 33.86 5.41 -18.88
CA CYS A 467 34.30 6.60 -18.14
C CYS A 467 34.82 6.32 -16.72
N TRP A 468 34.35 5.23 -16.07
CA TRP A 468 34.84 4.86 -14.73
C TRP A 468 36.29 4.35 -14.74
N PHE A 469 36.77 3.87 -15.87
CA PHE A 469 38.16 3.39 -16.04
C PHE A 469 39.12 4.43 -16.67
N LEU A 470 38.63 5.66 -16.93
CA LEU A 470 39.49 6.74 -17.48
C LEU A 470 40.11 7.57 -16.36
N PRO A 471 41.39 8.03 -16.54
CA PRO A 471 42.07 8.91 -15.59
C PRO A 471 41.30 10.22 -15.39
N TRP A 472 41.33 10.75 -14.18
CA TRP A 472 40.56 11.93 -13.72
C TRP A 472 40.62 13.16 -14.68
N LYS A 473 41.69 13.38 -15.41
CA LYS A 473 41.83 14.50 -16.34
C LYS A 473 40.96 14.42 -17.61
N MET A 474 40.46 13.24 -17.99
CA MET A 474 39.57 13.08 -19.15
C MET A 474 38.08 13.06 -18.80
N LYS A 475 37.75 13.04 -17.52
CA LYS A 475 36.33 13.03 -17.06
C LYS A 475 35.67 14.38 -17.21
N THR A 476 36.43 15.47 -17.22
CA THR A 476 35.88 16.83 -17.26
C THR A 476 35.57 17.32 -18.69
N GLU A 477 36.11 16.73 -19.72
CA GLU A 477 35.79 17.12 -21.11
C GLU A 477 34.55 16.40 -21.69
N LEU A 478 34.16 15.25 -21.11
CA LEU A 478 33.02 14.48 -21.56
C LEU A 478 31.69 14.87 -20.87
N LEU A 479 31.73 15.76 -19.88
CA LEU A 479 30.53 16.29 -19.18
C LEU A 479 29.93 17.54 -19.88
N PHE A 480 30.57 18.02 -20.96
CA PHE A 480 30.13 19.21 -21.71
C PHE A 480 29.89 18.93 -23.22
N LEU A 481 29.78 17.66 -23.60
CA LEU A 481 29.30 17.21 -24.90
C LEU A 481 28.01 16.39 -24.70
#